data_3019851a723b86ce4d8bb9c01643e19d
#
_entry.id   3019851a723b86ce4d8bb9c01643e19d
#
_cell.length_a   1.000
_cell.length_b   1.000
_cell.length_c   1.000
_cell.angle_alpha   90.00
_cell.angle_beta   90.00
_cell.angle_gamma   90.00
#
_symmetry.space_group_name_H-M   'P 1'
#
loop_
_entity.id
_entity.type
_entity.pdbx_description
1 polymer ?
#
loop_
_entity_poly.entity_id
_entity_poly.type
_entity_poly.pdbx_seq_one_letter_code
_entity_poly.pdbx_strand_id
1 'polypeptide(L)'
;MSTAWTLEELDDAIVLLTIDLPEKSVNTLGHDVMSDLSDLVGQLASRDDIRGLLLASGKPGQFIAGADLNELRQLVDASDDMIEQGLASGHDLFTAIGKLPFPTVALVDGKCFGGGTELILAMDDRIAVDRPQVQIALPEVKIGLFPAWGGSQRLPRLVGLHHAIDIICGGAPVSARRAAELGLVFDAIT
;
A
#
# COMPACT_ATOMS: atom_id res chain seq x y z
N MET A 1 -10.33 1.70 18.24
CA MET A 1 -9.01 1.81 17.58
C MET A 1 -8.58 0.41 17.20
N SER A 2 -8.32 0.19 15.92
CA SER A 2 -7.76 -1.10 15.51
C SER A 2 -6.33 -1.19 16.05
N THR A 3 -5.91 -2.35 16.51
CA THR A 3 -4.53 -2.56 16.95
C THR A 3 -3.64 -2.98 15.78
N ALA A 4 -4.05 -2.64 14.54
CA ALA A 4 -3.38 -3.09 13.32
C ALA A 4 -2.08 -2.35 13.04
N TRP A 5 -1.92 -1.14 13.55
CA TRP A 5 -0.76 -0.30 13.31
C TRP A 5 0.05 -0.11 14.59
N THR A 6 1.37 -0.27 14.47
CA THR A 6 2.32 0.10 15.52
C THR A 6 3.32 1.10 14.96
N LEU A 7 3.70 2.06 15.80
CA LEU A 7 4.65 3.10 15.46
C LEU A 7 5.81 3.01 16.45
N GLU A 8 7.03 2.84 15.91
CA GLU A 8 8.27 2.72 16.68
C GLU A 8 9.23 3.81 16.22
N GLU A 9 9.84 4.51 17.18
CA GLU A 9 10.90 5.47 16.91
C GLU A 9 12.24 4.75 16.87
N LEU A 10 12.92 4.80 15.75
CA LEU A 10 14.26 4.28 15.55
C LEU A 10 15.31 5.38 15.77
N ASP A 11 16.59 5.00 15.69
CA ASP A 11 17.68 5.96 15.71
C ASP A 11 17.59 6.96 14.55
N ASP A 12 18.27 8.09 14.66
CA ASP A 12 18.34 9.15 13.66
C ASP A 12 16.99 9.81 13.28
N ALA A 13 16.01 9.78 14.18
CA ALA A 13 14.67 10.34 13.98
C ALA A 13 13.91 9.68 12.81
N ILE A 14 14.17 8.41 12.57
CA ILE A 14 13.40 7.57 11.65
C ILE A 14 12.25 6.92 12.42
N VAL A 15 11.09 6.87 11.80
CA VAL A 15 9.91 6.20 12.36
C VAL A 15 9.60 4.96 11.54
N LEU A 16 9.36 3.84 12.21
CA LEU A 16 8.88 2.59 11.62
C LEU A 16 7.39 2.44 11.91
N LEU A 17 6.58 2.45 10.86
CA LEU A 17 5.17 2.11 10.90
C LEU A 17 5.00 0.66 10.45
N THR A 18 4.47 -0.18 11.31
CA THR A 18 4.26 -1.60 11.03
C THR A 18 2.78 -1.92 11.00
N ILE A 19 2.34 -2.61 9.95
CA ILE A 19 1.00 -3.19 9.87
C ILE A 19 1.02 -4.65 10.31
N ASP A 20 0.19 -5.00 11.27
CA ASP A 20 -0.01 -6.38 11.73
C ASP A 20 -1.44 -6.56 12.28
N LEU A 21 -2.38 -7.02 11.45
CA LEU A 21 -3.75 -7.28 11.90
C LEU A 21 -3.78 -8.48 12.85
N PRO A 22 -4.22 -8.28 14.12
CA PRO A 22 -4.34 -9.38 15.07
C PRO A 22 -5.25 -10.49 14.54
N GLU A 23 -4.91 -11.74 14.84
CA GLU A 23 -5.71 -12.93 14.53
C GLU A 23 -6.03 -13.16 13.04
N LYS A 24 -5.46 -12.35 12.14
CA LYS A 24 -5.57 -12.53 10.69
C LYS A 24 -4.27 -13.11 10.12
N SER A 25 -4.39 -14.00 9.14
CA SER A 25 -3.24 -14.55 8.44
C SER A 25 -2.61 -13.58 7.42
N VAL A 26 -3.35 -12.55 7.04
CA VAL A 26 -2.94 -11.51 6.09
C VAL A 26 -3.37 -10.13 6.58
N ASN A 27 -2.64 -9.10 6.17
CA ASN A 27 -3.05 -7.72 6.36
C ASN A 27 -3.98 -7.31 5.22
N THR A 28 -5.12 -6.70 5.56
CA THR A 28 -6.07 -6.11 4.61
C THR A 28 -6.37 -4.67 5.01
N LEU A 29 -6.69 -3.85 4.03
CA LEU A 29 -7.09 -2.46 4.22
C LEU A 29 -8.62 -2.38 4.28
N GLY A 30 -9.18 -2.68 5.45
CA GLY A 30 -10.57 -2.44 5.77
C GLY A 30 -10.79 -1.03 6.31
N HIS A 31 -12.06 -0.66 6.51
CA HIS A 31 -12.47 0.69 6.93
C HIS A 31 -11.73 1.16 8.20
N ASP A 32 -11.73 0.36 9.26
CA ASP A 32 -11.10 0.73 10.53
C ASP A 32 -9.57 0.88 10.39
N VAL A 33 -8.94 -0.01 9.62
CA VAL A 33 -7.50 0.02 9.34
C VAL A 33 -7.11 1.28 8.58
N MET A 34 -7.93 1.67 7.58
CA MET A 34 -7.72 2.89 6.80
C MET A 34 -7.98 4.15 7.62
N SER A 35 -9.00 4.14 8.48
CA SER A 35 -9.31 5.26 9.38
C SER A 35 -8.16 5.50 10.37
N ASP A 36 -7.68 4.45 11.03
CA ASP A 36 -6.55 4.54 11.96
C ASP A 36 -5.27 5.02 11.26
N LEU A 37 -5.02 4.55 10.02
CA LEU A 37 -3.90 5.04 9.22
C LEU A 37 -4.03 6.52 8.89
N SER A 38 -5.24 6.99 8.59
CA SER A 38 -5.51 8.40 8.30
C SER A 38 -5.19 9.29 9.52
N ASP A 39 -5.61 8.86 10.71
CA ASP A 39 -5.31 9.57 11.95
C ASP A 39 -3.80 9.61 12.23
N LEU A 40 -3.10 8.48 12.03
CA LEU A 40 -1.64 8.41 12.19
C LEU A 40 -0.91 9.32 11.19
N VAL A 41 -1.31 9.31 9.93
CA VAL A 41 -0.73 10.20 8.88
C VAL A 41 -0.95 11.66 9.24
N GLY A 42 -2.13 12.03 9.76
CA GLY A 42 -2.40 13.37 10.23
C GLY A 42 -1.50 13.80 11.41
N GLN A 43 -1.24 12.88 12.35
CA GLN A 43 -0.31 13.12 13.46
C GLN A 43 1.14 13.25 12.96
N LEU A 44 1.57 12.35 12.09
CA LEU A 44 2.92 12.37 11.51
C LEU A 44 3.19 13.64 10.70
N ALA A 45 2.21 14.12 9.95
CA ALA A 45 2.32 15.33 9.12
C ALA A 45 2.59 16.60 9.96
N SER A 46 2.24 16.59 11.24
CA SER A 46 2.44 17.71 12.16
C SER A 46 3.76 17.67 12.93
N ARG A 47 4.56 16.61 12.76
CA ARG A 47 5.85 16.41 13.46
C ARG A 47 6.99 17.01 12.64
N ASP A 48 7.80 17.82 13.28
CA ASP A 48 9.00 18.44 12.72
C ASP A 48 10.32 17.75 13.14
N ASP A 49 10.23 16.80 14.04
CA ASP A 49 11.34 16.02 14.59
C ASP A 49 11.60 14.71 13.81
N ILE A 50 10.76 14.35 12.82
CA ILE A 50 10.91 13.16 11.98
C ILE A 50 11.73 13.47 10.73
N ARG A 51 12.68 12.59 10.39
CA ARG A 51 13.53 12.66 9.20
C ARG A 51 13.17 11.63 8.13
N GLY A 52 12.36 10.64 8.44
CA GLY A 52 11.92 9.62 7.49
C GLY A 52 10.94 8.63 8.10
N LEU A 53 10.11 8.03 7.24
CA LEU A 53 9.13 7.01 7.60
C LEU A 53 9.43 5.72 6.83
N LEU A 54 9.54 4.62 7.55
CA LEU A 54 9.55 3.27 7.00
C LEU A 54 8.20 2.61 7.21
N LEU A 55 7.70 1.91 6.21
CA LEU A 55 6.50 1.08 6.31
C LEU A 55 6.88 -0.39 6.16
N ALA A 56 6.53 -1.22 7.13
CA ALA A 56 6.77 -2.65 7.11
C ALA A 56 5.53 -3.46 7.47
N SER A 57 5.61 -4.78 7.30
CA SER A 57 4.61 -5.74 7.76
C SER A 57 5.14 -6.58 8.92
N GLY A 58 4.32 -6.80 9.94
CA GLY A 58 4.60 -7.75 11.02
C GLY A 58 4.36 -9.22 10.62
N LYS A 59 3.83 -9.49 9.41
CA LYS A 59 3.48 -10.84 8.96
C LYS A 59 4.52 -11.41 7.98
N PRO A 60 5.28 -12.44 8.35
CA PRO A 60 6.29 -13.02 7.46
C PRO A 60 5.71 -13.44 6.10
N GLY A 61 6.32 -12.99 5.01
CA GLY A 61 5.92 -13.32 3.64
C GLY A 61 4.57 -12.75 3.18
N GLN A 62 3.96 -11.90 4.00
CA GLN A 62 2.71 -11.20 3.68
C GLN A 62 2.90 -9.71 3.98
N PHE A 63 2.79 -8.86 2.96
CA PHE A 63 2.83 -7.42 3.18
C PHE A 63 1.41 -6.89 3.41
N ILE A 64 0.67 -6.60 2.35
CA ILE A 64 -0.74 -6.20 2.39
C ILE A 64 -1.48 -6.88 1.23
N ALA A 65 -2.52 -7.65 1.53
CA ALA A 65 -3.26 -8.43 0.54
C ALA A 65 -4.29 -7.63 -0.28
N GLY A 66 -4.45 -6.35 0.00
CA GLY A 66 -5.40 -5.44 -0.64
C GLY A 66 -6.54 -5.01 0.30
N ALA A 67 -7.63 -4.52 -0.28
CA ALA A 67 -8.84 -4.18 0.47
C ALA A 67 -9.50 -5.42 1.11
N ASP A 68 -10.28 -5.21 2.17
CA ASP A 68 -11.03 -6.32 2.78
C ASP A 68 -12.17 -6.76 1.84
N LEU A 69 -12.08 -7.99 1.35
CA LEU A 69 -13.06 -8.54 0.39
C LEU A 69 -14.47 -8.69 0.99
N ASN A 70 -14.60 -8.81 2.32
CA ASN A 70 -15.91 -8.89 2.95
C ASN A 70 -16.59 -7.52 2.95
N GLU A 71 -15.81 -6.44 3.19
CA GLU A 71 -16.31 -5.07 3.07
C GLU A 71 -16.63 -4.72 1.62
N LEU A 72 -15.77 -5.10 0.66
CA LEU A 72 -16.05 -4.90 -0.77
C LEU A 72 -17.34 -5.58 -1.23
N ARG A 73 -17.68 -6.77 -0.70
CA ARG A 73 -18.94 -7.45 -1.03
C ARG A 73 -20.16 -6.67 -0.53
N GLN A 74 -20.05 -5.96 0.58
CA GLN A 74 -21.15 -5.15 1.12
C GLN A 74 -21.42 -3.91 0.24
N LEU A 75 -20.42 -3.47 -0.54
CA LEU A 75 -20.60 -2.34 -1.46
C LEU A 75 -21.43 -2.70 -2.70
N VAL A 76 -21.69 -3.97 -2.97
CA VAL A 76 -22.54 -4.39 -4.13
C VAL A 76 -23.96 -3.78 -4.04
N ASP A 77 -24.48 -3.65 -2.83
CA ASP A 77 -25.81 -3.07 -2.56
C ASP A 77 -25.74 -1.63 -1.99
N ALA A 78 -24.54 -1.03 -1.98
CA ALA A 78 -24.35 0.33 -1.49
C ALA A 78 -24.83 1.38 -2.48
N SER A 79 -25.22 2.56 -1.98
CA SER A 79 -25.52 3.70 -2.84
C SER A 79 -24.27 4.25 -3.51
N ASP A 80 -24.44 4.92 -4.64
CA ASP A 80 -23.36 5.59 -5.37
C ASP A 80 -22.58 6.55 -4.44
N ASP A 81 -23.29 7.31 -3.61
CA ASP A 81 -22.69 8.25 -2.65
C ASP A 81 -21.77 7.56 -1.64
N MET A 82 -22.14 6.35 -1.16
CA MET A 82 -21.29 5.58 -0.24
C MET A 82 -20.03 5.07 -0.94
N ILE A 83 -20.17 4.63 -2.19
CA ILE A 83 -19.04 4.18 -3.01
C ILE A 83 -18.10 5.36 -3.28
N GLU A 84 -18.61 6.51 -3.72
CA GLU A 84 -17.83 7.70 -3.96
C GLU A 84 -17.09 8.19 -2.71
N GLN A 85 -17.73 8.18 -1.55
CA GLN A 85 -17.10 8.55 -0.28
C GLN A 85 -15.95 7.59 0.09
N GLY A 86 -16.17 6.28 -0.07
CA GLY A 86 -15.14 5.28 0.19
C GLY A 86 -13.92 5.41 -0.74
N LEU A 87 -14.17 5.72 -2.02
CA LEU A 87 -13.10 5.99 -2.99
C LEU A 87 -12.36 7.28 -2.66
N ALA A 88 -13.09 8.36 -2.35
CA ALA A 88 -12.50 9.66 -2.02
C ALA A 88 -11.62 9.57 -0.77
N SER A 89 -12.08 8.92 0.30
CA SER A 89 -11.31 8.79 1.53
C SER A 89 -9.98 8.03 1.32
N GLY A 90 -9.97 6.98 0.51
CA GLY A 90 -8.73 6.27 0.16
C GLY A 90 -7.79 7.12 -0.70
N HIS A 91 -8.33 7.88 -1.66
CA HIS A 91 -7.55 8.83 -2.45
C HIS A 91 -6.93 9.93 -1.60
N ASP A 92 -7.70 10.51 -0.69
CA ASP A 92 -7.26 11.59 0.19
C ASP A 92 -6.15 11.11 1.12
N LEU A 93 -6.32 9.93 1.72
CA LEU A 93 -5.31 9.32 2.58
C LEU A 93 -4.00 9.05 1.82
N PHE A 94 -4.06 8.40 0.65
CA PHE A 94 -2.84 8.11 -0.12
C PHE A 94 -2.21 9.38 -0.70
N THR A 95 -2.99 10.41 -0.94
CA THR A 95 -2.47 11.73 -1.31
C THR A 95 -1.79 12.41 -0.12
N ALA A 96 -2.34 12.27 1.09
CA ALA A 96 -1.73 12.81 2.31
C ALA A 96 -0.40 12.12 2.62
N ILE A 97 -0.29 10.80 2.44
CA ILE A 97 0.97 10.06 2.58
C ILE A 97 2.05 10.62 1.63
N GLY A 98 1.71 10.83 0.36
CA GLY A 98 2.64 11.40 -0.62
C GLY A 98 2.97 12.89 -0.41
N LYS A 99 2.38 13.54 0.60
CA LYS A 99 2.64 14.92 1.00
C LYS A 99 3.31 15.05 2.37
N LEU A 100 3.68 13.94 3.00
CA LEU A 100 4.42 13.99 4.26
C LEU A 100 5.70 14.80 4.09
N PRO A 101 6.09 15.61 5.10
CA PRO A 101 7.22 16.54 4.95
C PRO A 101 8.61 15.89 5.04
N PHE A 102 8.68 14.57 5.03
CA PHE A 102 9.90 13.75 5.10
C PHE A 102 9.80 12.56 4.15
N PRO A 103 10.94 11.98 3.74
CA PRO A 103 10.97 10.79 2.89
C PRO A 103 10.24 9.59 3.48
N THR A 104 9.55 8.84 2.63
CA THR A 104 8.77 7.66 2.98
C THR A 104 9.23 6.46 2.15
N VAL A 105 9.50 5.31 2.80
CA VAL A 105 9.98 4.10 2.13
C VAL A 105 9.19 2.87 2.58
N ALA A 106 8.65 2.12 1.62
CA ALA A 106 8.03 0.83 1.90
C ALA A 106 9.05 -0.31 1.84
N LEU A 107 9.07 -1.17 2.86
CA LEU A 107 9.94 -2.34 2.98
C LEU A 107 9.12 -3.61 2.67
N VAL A 108 9.10 -4.00 1.40
CA VAL A 108 8.22 -5.08 0.91
C VAL A 108 8.92 -6.43 1.03
N ASP A 109 8.55 -7.20 2.04
CA ASP A 109 9.11 -8.54 2.32
C ASP A 109 8.13 -9.69 2.07
N GLY A 110 6.99 -9.41 1.45
CA GLY A 110 5.92 -10.38 1.20
C GLY A 110 5.00 -10.01 0.04
N LYS A 111 3.83 -10.68 -0.01
CA LYS A 111 2.80 -10.38 -1.01
C LYS A 111 2.19 -9.00 -0.76
N CYS A 112 2.24 -8.15 -1.79
CA CYS A 112 1.70 -6.79 -1.79
C CYS A 112 0.74 -6.64 -2.98
N PHE A 113 -0.56 -6.64 -2.71
CA PHE A 113 -1.58 -6.72 -3.76
C PHE A 113 -2.61 -5.60 -3.65
N GLY A 114 -3.17 -5.20 -4.78
CA GLY A 114 -4.30 -4.28 -4.86
C GLY A 114 -4.07 -2.97 -4.11
N GLY A 115 -4.97 -2.60 -3.21
CA GLY A 115 -4.84 -1.41 -2.37
C GLY A 115 -3.52 -1.35 -1.58
N GLY A 116 -2.92 -2.50 -1.22
CA GLY A 116 -1.58 -2.53 -0.64
C GLY A 116 -0.50 -2.04 -1.61
N THR A 117 -0.60 -2.43 -2.88
CA THR A 117 0.27 -1.89 -3.94
C THR A 117 0.00 -0.41 -4.15
N GLU A 118 -1.26 0.03 -4.13
CA GLU A 118 -1.61 1.44 -4.28
C GLU A 118 -1.07 2.31 -3.13
N LEU A 119 -1.06 1.76 -1.90
CA LEU A 119 -0.46 2.41 -0.72
C LEU A 119 1.05 2.63 -0.91
N ILE A 120 1.80 1.58 -1.27
CA ILE A 120 3.25 1.73 -1.48
C ILE A 120 3.58 2.62 -2.68
N LEU A 121 2.72 2.68 -3.69
CA LEU A 121 2.85 3.60 -4.82
C LEU A 121 2.63 5.07 -4.43
N ALA A 122 2.00 5.34 -3.30
CA ALA A 122 1.83 6.69 -2.76
C ALA A 122 3.04 7.18 -1.97
N MET A 123 3.94 6.28 -1.56
CA MET A 123 5.20 6.60 -0.88
C MET A 123 6.29 7.01 -1.86
N ASP A 124 7.33 7.69 -1.35
CA ASP A 124 8.43 8.17 -2.20
C ASP A 124 9.20 7.01 -2.80
N ASP A 125 9.53 6.00 -1.99
CA ASP A 125 10.31 4.87 -2.48
C ASP A 125 9.85 3.51 -1.90
N ARG A 126 10.33 2.43 -2.49
CA ARG A 126 10.01 1.03 -2.18
C ARG A 126 11.27 0.19 -2.35
N ILE A 127 11.56 -0.64 -1.35
CA ILE A 127 12.60 -1.67 -1.42
C ILE A 127 11.91 -3.01 -1.24
N ALA A 128 12.26 -3.99 -2.04
CA ALA A 128 11.69 -5.32 -1.96
C ALA A 128 12.76 -6.38 -1.64
N VAL A 129 12.41 -7.40 -0.87
CA VAL A 129 13.31 -8.53 -0.63
C VAL A 129 13.23 -9.48 -1.82
N ASP A 130 14.39 -9.86 -2.42
CA ASP A 130 14.45 -10.80 -3.55
C ASP A 130 14.23 -12.24 -3.07
N ARG A 131 12.98 -12.59 -2.83
CA ARG A 131 12.52 -13.93 -2.46
C ARG A 131 11.29 -14.33 -3.28
N PRO A 132 11.08 -15.64 -3.55
CA PRO A 132 9.92 -16.11 -4.34
C PRO A 132 8.56 -15.71 -3.74
N GLN A 133 8.48 -15.48 -2.43
CA GLN A 133 7.26 -15.08 -1.73
C GLN A 133 6.90 -13.62 -1.97
N VAL A 134 7.89 -12.79 -2.32
CA VAL A 134 7.67 -11.36 -2.58
C VAL A 134 7.09 -11.18 -3.98
N GLN A 135 5.88 -10.71 -4.01
CA GLN A 135 5.11 -10.50 -5.23
C GLN A 135 4.31 -9.20 -5.10
N ILE A 136 4.36 -8.38 -6.12
CA ILE A 136 3.62 -7.12 -6.19
C ILE A 136 2.63 -7.19 -7.34
N ALA A 137 1.36 -6.84 -7.11
CA ALA A 137 0.33 -6.93 -8.15
C ALA A 137 -0.80 -5.91 -7.96
N LEU A 138 -1.49 -5.63 -9.07
CA LEU A 138 -2.80 -4.98 -9.10
C LEU A 138 -3.81 -5.97 -9.72
N PRO A 139 -4.34 -6.94 -8.94
CA PRO A 139 -5.13 -8.04 -9.46
C PRO A 139 -6.63 -7.74 -9.57
N GLU A 140 -7.06 -6.50 -9.41
CA GLU A 140 -8.45 -6.04 -9.35
C GLU A 140 -9.28 -6.52 -10.54
N VAL A 141 -8.69 -6.55 -11.74
CA VAL A 141 -9.35 -7.03 -12.96
C VAL A 141 -9.86 -8.47 -12.85
N LYS A 142 -9.22 -9.32 -12.03
CA LYS A 142 -9.62 -10.72 -11.82
C LYS A 142 -10.92 -10.87 -11.06
N ILE A 143 -11.36 -9.81 -10.40
CA ILE A 143 -12.64 -9.76 -9.66
C ILE A 143 -13.59 -8.72 -10.23
N GLY A 144 -13.34 -8.24 -11.47
CA GLY A 144 -14.22 -7.30 -12.17
C GLY A 144 -14.09 -5.84 -11.71
N LEU A 145 -13.00 -5.50 -11.02
CA LEU A 145 -12.69 -4.15 -10.57
C LEU A 145 -11.46 -3.58 -11.29
N PHE A 146 -11.07 -2.37 -10.92
CA PHE A 146 -9.81 -1.75 -11.32
C PHE A 146 -9.17 -1.04 -10.12
N PRO A 147 -7.86 -0.73 -10.15
CA PRO A 147 -7.19 0.01 -9.08
C PRO A 147 -7.82 1.39 -8.90
N ALA A 148 -8.43 1.62 -7.74
CA ALA A 148 -9.29 2.77 -7.53
C ALA A 148 -8.74 3.83 -6.56
N TRP A 149 -7.63 3.54 -5.85
CA TRP A 149 -6.98 4.48 -4.92
C TRP A 149 -5.71 5.12 -5.49
N GLY A 150 -5.61 5.13 -6.82
CA GLY A 150 -4.57 5.86 -7.56
C GLY A 150 -3.52 4.99 -8.22
N GLY A 151 -3.61 3.66 -8.15
CA GLY A 151 -2.69 2.73 -8.83
C GLY A 151 -2.66 2.95 -10.34
N SER A 152 -3.83 3.17 -10.95
CA SER A 152 -3.96 3.49 -12.37
C SER A 152 -3.32 4.82 -12.78
N GLN A 153 -3.00 5.69 -11.82
CA GLN A 153 -2.36 6.99 -12.04
C GLN A 153 -0.88 6.99 -11.69
N ARG A 154 -0.51 6.32 -10.58
CA ARG A 154 0.87 6.31 -10.07
C ARG A 154 1.74 5.30 -10.80
N LEU A 155 1.23 4.08 -11.05
CA LEU A 155 2.02 3.02 -11.68
C LEU A 155 2.56 3.42 -13.07
N PRO A 156 1.76 3.99 -14.02
CA PRO A 156 2.27 4.39 -15.34
C PRO A 156 3.39 5.43 -15.28
N ARG A 157 3.43 6.26 -14.23
CA ARG A 157 4.46 7.27 -14.04
C ARG A 157 5.80 6.68 -13.59
N LEU A 158 5.76 5.50 -12.96
CA LEU A 158 6.95 4.79 -12.51
C LEU A 158 7.48 3.83 -13.60
N VAL A 159 6.64 2.96 -14.13
CA VAL A 159 7.07 1.86 -15.01
C VAL A 159 6.82 2.12 -16.49
N GLY A 160 6.23 3.26 -16.82
CA GLY A 160 5.76 3.57 -18.17
C GLY A 160 4.42 2.91 -18.50
N LEU A 161 3.72 3.48 -19.52
CA LEU A 161 2.34 3.10 -19.85
C LEU A 161 2.21 1.63 -20.28
N HIS A 162 3.16 1.13 -21.08
CA HIS A 162 3.11 -0.23 -21.61
C HIS A 162 3.11 -1.27 -20.47
N HIS A 163 4.07 -1.19 -19.57
CA HIS A 163 4.16 -2.11 -18.43
C HIS A 163 3.02 -1.93 -17.41
N ALA A 164 2.53 -0.70 -17.26
CA ALA A 164 1.38 -0.47 -16.40
C ALA A 164 0.10 -1.13 -16.94
N ILE A 165 -0.13 -1.09 -18.25
CA ILE A 165 -1.24 -1.81 -18.90
C ILE A 165 -1.11 -3.31 -18.64
N ASP A 166 0.07 -3.89 -18.83
CA ASP A 166 0.30 -5.32 -18.61
C ASP A 166 0.00 -5.73 -17.15
N ILE A 167 0.44 -4.92 -16.18
CA ILE A 167 0.23 -5.20 -14.75
C ILE A 167 -1.23 -5.01 -14.37
N ILE A 168 -1.87 -3.91 -14.77
CA ILE A 168 -3.25 -3.57 -14.37
C ILE A 168 -4.26 -4.45 -15.10
N CYS A 169 -4.17 -4.55 -16.44
CA CYS A 169 -5.14 -5.29 -17.23
C CYS A 169 -4.89 -6.80 -17.21
N GLY A 170 -3.66 -7.23 -17.01
CA GLY A 170 -3.31 -8.64 -16.84
C GLY A 170 -3.52 -9.14 -15.41
N GLY A 171 -3.39 -8.27 -14.42
CA GLY A 171 -3.54 -8.61 -12.99
C GLY A 171 -2.56 -9.69 -12.50
N ALA A 172 -1.44 -9.90 -13.22
CA ALA A 172 -0.44 -10.88 -12.85
C ALA A 172 0.59 -10.25 -11.89
N PRO A 173 1.07 -11.01 -10.89
CA PRO A 173 2.09 -10.52 -9.98
C PRO A 173 3.45 -10.42 -10.68
N VAL A 174 4.24 -9.43 -10.28
CA VAL A 174 5.65 -9.29 -10.62
C VAL A 174 6.52 -9.65 -9.42
N SER A 175 7.65 -10.31 -9.65
CA SER A 175 8.65 -10.62 -8.62
C SER A 175 9.39 -9.35 -8.18
N ALA A 176 10.06 -9.38 -7.03
CA ALA A 176 10.88 -8.27 -6.55
C ALA A 176 11.92 -7.84 -7.60
N ARG A 177 12.66 -8.80 -8.18
CA ARG A 177 13.65 -8.54 -9.23
C ARG A 177 13.02 -7.86 -10.44
N ARG A 178 11.88 -8.39 -10.91
CA ARG A 178 11.18 -7.78 -12.05
C ARG A 178 10.66 -6.39 -11.74
N ALA A 179 10.19 -6.16 -10.51
CA ALA A 179 9.76 -4.86 -10.04
C ALA A 179 10.92 -3.83 -10.05
N ALA A 180 12.12 -4.23 -9.65
CA ALA A 180 13.31 -3.38 -9.73
C ALA A 180 13.70 -3.07 -11.19
N GLU A 181 13.71 -4.08 -12.07
CA GLU A 181 13.99 -3.88 -13.51
C GLU A 181 13.01 -2.88 -14.17
N LEU A 182 11.77 -2.84 -13.70
CA LEU A 182 10.73 -1.95 -14.21
C LEU A 182 10.75 -0.56 -13.57
N GLY A 183 11.51 -0.35 -12.49
CA GLY A 183 11.49 0.86 -11.69
C GLY A 183 10.27 0.96 -10.77
N LEU A 184 9.54 -0.14 -10.56
CA LEU A 184 8.43 -0.21 -9.60
C LEU A 184 8.94 -0.16 -8.16
N VAL A 185 10.07 -0.77 -7.87
CA VAL A 185 10.81 -0.64 -6.63
C VAL A 185 12.21 -0.12 -6.94
N PHE A 186 12.81 0.58 -5.97
CA PHE A 186 14.16 1.13 -6.11
C PHE A 186 15.20 0.02 -6.23
N ASP A 187 15.08 -1.01 -5.39
CA ASP A 187 16.00 -2.15 -5.38
C ASP A 187 15.31 -3.43 -4.90
N ALA A 188 15.88 -4.57 -5.31
CA ALA A 188 15.52 -5.91 -4.85
C ALA A 188 16.71 -6.52 -4.10
N ILE A 189 16.67 -6.45 -2.76
CA ILE A 189 17.77 -6.85 -1.88
C ILE A 189 17.65 -8.31 -1.41
N THR A 190 18.78 -8.97 -1.10
CA THR A 190 18.85 -10.35 -0.61
C THR A 190 18.95 -10.42 0.91
#